data_8e5bea520b01bbfc18a65faedcdcf367
#
_entry.id   8e5bea520b01bbfc18a65faedcdcf367
#
_cell.length_a   1.000
_cell.length_b   1.000
_cell.length_c   1.000
_cell.angle_alpha   90.00
_cell.angle_beta   90.00
_cell.angle_gamma   90.00
#
_symmetry.space_group_name_H-M   'P 1'
#
loop_
_entity.id
_entity.type
_entity.pdbx_description
1 polymer ?
#
loop_
_entity_poly.entity_id
_entity_poly.type
_entity_poly.pdbx_seq_one_letter_code
_entity_poly.pdbx_strand_id
1 'polypeptide(L)'
;MRRVALAATTAAMMFTYTTRALSQADTTGQWRYTITPYAWLTGLSGQVGVGPVASNIDLGVSDVLDMLKFGIMGSAEARKHSWVIAADAIYAKLGAGRTVAFQGETGSLDLTQSETIIQPVGGYTIGNNVWGLDLLGGLRYWNLTASLDVERPRASNEHSDSRSWVDATGGFRFRWVPVTLARLVLAADGGGGGSQSTWQAYGSLGVDPSSYWTLGVAYRWLAVDYNRDNFLYDTTMKGFIFGATYRFK
;
A
#
# COMPACT_ATOMS: atom_id res chain seq x y z
N MET A 1 -53.59 19.85 27.64
CA MET A 1 -52.35 19.09 27.77
C MET A 1 -52.56 17.68 27.18
N ARG A 2 -52.18 17.47 25.94
CA ARG A 2 -52.28 16.17 25.23
C ARG A 2 -50.85 15.60 25.11
N ARG A 3 -50.60 14.49 25.79
CA ARG A 3 -49.35 13.71 25.67
C ARG A 3 -49.42 12.86 24.41
N VAL A 4 -48.54 13.09 23.43
CA VAL A 4 -48.35 12.24 22.28
C VAL A 4 -47.33 11.19 22.69
N ALA A 5 -47.75 9.95 22.76
CA ALA A 5 -46.87 8.80 22.96
C ALA A 5 -46.29 8.41 21.60
N LEU A 6 -44.95 8.50 21.45
CA LEU A 6 -44.22 8.06 20.30
C LEU A 6 -43.92 6.54 20.50
N ALA A 7 -44.62 5.69 19.75
CA ALA A 7 -44.34 4.27 19.71
C ALA A 7 -43.14 4.01 18.79
N ALA A 8 -41.98 3.65 19.36
CA ALA A 8 -40.82 3.19 18.61
C ALA A 8 -41.03 1.72 18.23
N THR A 9 -41.35 1.47 16.96
CA THR A 9 -41.45 0.13 16.41
C THR A 9 -40.05 -0.35 16.03
N THR A 10 -39.47 -1.17 16.90
CA THR A 10 -38.17 -1.84 16.63
C THR A 10 -38.42 -2.99 15.66
N ALA A 11 -38.13 -2.79 14.39
CA ALA A 11 -38.11 -3.86 13.39
C ALA A 11 -36.86 -4.72 13.59
N ALA A 12 -36.97 -5.81 14.33
CA ALA A 12 -35.93 -6.85 14.40
C ALA A 12 -35.90 -7.60 13.06
N MET A 13 -35.00 -7.21 12.15
CA MET A 13 -34.65 -8.03 11.00
C MET A 13 -33.86 -9.24 11.50
N MET A 14 -34.55 -10.39 11.64
CA MET A 14 -33.92 -11.68 11.79
C MET A 14 -33.24 -12.03 10.44
N PHE A 15 -31.95 -11.75 10.34
CA PHE A 15 -31.12 -12.36 9.32
C PHE A 15 -30.95 -13.83 9.67
N THR A 16 -31.63 -14.71 8.95
CA THR A 16 -31.34 -16.15 8.97
C THR A 16 -29.96 -16.35 8.34
N TYR A 17 -28.95 -16.48 9.20
CA TYR A 17 -27.60 -16.83 8.79
C TYR A 17 -27.61 -18.29 8.30
N THR A 18 -27.66 -18.48 7.00
CA THR A 18 -27.24 -19.74 6.40
C THR A 18 -25.73 -19.85 6.66
N THR A 19 -25.36 -20.72 7.59
CA THR A 19 -23.98 -21.15 7.83
C THR A 19 -23.45 -21.83 6.57
N ARG A 20 -22.95 -21.04 5.61
CA ARG A 20 -22.16 -21.60 4.52
C ARG A 20 -20.76 -21.85 5.03
N ALA A 21 -20.33 -23.08 4.82
CA ALA A 21 -19.10 -23.69 5.24
C ALA A 21 -17.92 -22.73 5.27
N LEU A 22 -17.31 -22.60 6.45
CA LEU A 22 -15.95 -22.12 6.64
C LEU A 22 -15.08 -22.77 5.56
N SER A 23 -14.29 -21.97 4.89
CA SER A 23 -13.28 -22.43 3.92
C SER A 23 -12.60 -23.68 4.44
N GLN A 24 -12.97 -24.85 3.92
CA GLN A 24 -12.30 -26.10 4.23
C GLN A 24 -10.79 -25.93 4.03
N ALA A 25 -10.01 -26.48 4.97
CA ALA A 25 -8.60 -26.70 4.71
C ALA A 25 -8.48 -27.35 3.33
N ASP A 26 -7.58 -26.83 2.51
CA ASP A 26 -7.47 -27.23 1.10
C ASP A 26 -7.15 -28.72 0.98
N THR A 27 -8.20 -29.57 0.94
CA THR A 27 -8.11 -30.99 0.64
C THR A 27 -8.09 -31.27 -0.86
N THR A 28 -8.36 -30.24 -1.69
CA THR A 28 -8.48 -30.41 -3.15
C THR A 28 -7.15 -30.34 -3.89
N GLY A 29 -6.09 -29.85 -3.25
CA GLY A 29 -4.77 -29.70 -3.88
C GLY A 29 -4.73 -28.69 -5.03
N GLN A 30 -5.73 -27.83 -5.18
CA GLN A 30 -5.81 -26.81 -6.23
C GLN A 30 -5.24 -25.47 -5.78
N TRP A 31 -4.71 -24.70 -6.72
CA TRP A 31 -4.31 -23.32 -6.48
C TRP A 31 -5.53 -22.43 -6.30
N ARG A 32 -5.46 -21.54 -5.30
CA ARG A 32 -6.45 -20.48 -5.05
C ARG A 32 -5.78 -19.14 -5.30
N TYR A 33 -6.45 -18.28 -6.06
CA TYR A 33 -5.91 -16.99 -6.45
C TYR A 33 -6.78 -15.87 -5.90
N THR A 34 -6.13 -14.79 -5.50
CA THR A 34 -6.81 -13.55 -5.11
C THR A 34 -6.10 -12.35 -5.73
N ILE A 35 -6.87 -11.31 -6.02
CA ILE A 35 -6.37 -9.99 -6.37
C ILE A 35 -7.01 -8.96 -5.45
N THR A 36 -6.26 -7.93 -5.08
CA THR A 36 -6.71 -6.88 -4.18
C THR A 36 -6.27 -5.53 -4.72
N PRO A 37 -7.05 -4.88 -5.60
CA PRO A 37 -6.86 -3.45 -5.83
C PRO A 37 -7.14 -2.67 -4.54
N TYR A 38 -6.33 -1.64 -4.29
CA TYR A 38 -6.50 -0.80 -3.12
C TYR A 38 -6.06 0.64 -3.38
N ALA A 39 -6.52 1.56 -2.52
CA ALA A 39 -6.01 2.92 -2.40
C ALA A 39 -5.31 3.08 -1.06
N TRP A 40 -4.10 3.64 -1.06
CA TRP A 40 -3.35 3.96 0.15
C TRP A 40 -3.27 5.49 0.31
N LEU A 41 -4.02 6.00 1.28
CA LEU A 41 -4.03 7.40 1.68
C LEU A 41 -2.88 7.61 2.66
N THR A 42 -1.72 7.99 2.14
CA THR A 42 -0.48 8.07 2.92
C THR A 42 0.05 9.49 3.01
N GLY A 43 0.63 9.83 4.15
CA GLY A 43 1.59 10.92 4.29
C GLY A 43 3.01 10.41 4.05
N LEU A 44 3.95 11.33 3.86
CA LEU A 44 5.36 11.08 3.62
C LEU A 44 6.21 11.98 4.52
N SER A 45 7.07 11.41 5.33
CA SER A 45 7.96 12.15 6.22
C SER A 45 9.37 11.58 6.20
N GLY A 46 10.39 12.43 6.44
CA GLY A 46 11.79 12.00 6.47
C GLY A 46 12.75 13.00 5.86
N GLN A 47 13.83 12.50 5.27
CA GLN A 47 14.87 13.30 4.63
C GLN A 47 15.12 12.83 3.21
N VAL A 48 15.21 13.77 2.29
CA VAL A 48 15.63 13.52 0.91
C VAL A 48 16.76 14.46 0.53
N GLY A 49 17.70 13.97 -0.27
CA GLY A 49 18.83 14.82 -0.65
C GLY A 49 19.60 14.32 -1.85
N VAL A 50 20.34 15.24 -2.47
CA VAL A 50 21.29 14.95 -3.55
C VAL A 50 22.59 15.69 -3.26
N GLY A 51 23.70 14.95 -3.22
CA GLY A 51 25.00 15.49 -2.86
C GLY A 51 25.02 16.05 -1.41
N PRO A 52 25.54 17.27 -1.23
CA PRO A 52 25.61 17.90 0.09
C PRO A 52 24.28 18.55 0.54
N VAL A 53 23.26 18.55 -0.31
CA VAL A 53 21.97 19.20 -0.04
C VAL A 53 20.95 18.17 0.40
N ALA A 54 20.53 18.24 1.66
CA ALA A 54 19.44 17.44 2.20
C ALA A 54 18.31 18.35 2.72
N SER A 55 17.09 17.91 2.59
CA SER A 55 15.90 18.62 3.06
C SER A 55 15.00 17.66 3.84
N ASN A 56 14.43 18.15 4.95
CA ASN A 56 13.38 17.45 5.63
C ASN A 56 12.07 17.61 4.86
N ILE A 57 11.33 16.53 4.74
CA ILE A 57 9.96 16.53 4.20
C ILE A 57 9.00 16.03 5.29
N ASP A 58 7.85 16.67 5.38
CA ASP A 58 6.75 16.27 6.25
C ASP A 58 5.43 16.64 5.56
N LEU A 59 4.96 15.72 4.74
CA LEU A 59 3.75 15.86 3.93
C LEU A 59 2.63 15.05 4.56
N GLY A 60 1.56 15.73 4.95
CA GLY A 60 0.33 15.08 5.39
C GLY A 60 -0.38 14.36 4.23
N VAL A 61 -1.40 13.58 4.55
CA VAL A 61 -2.22 12.88 3.55
C VAL A 61 -2.84 13.85 2.55
N SER A 62 -3.33 15.02 3.01
CA SER A 62 -3.89 16.07 2.15
C SER A 62 -2.86 16.58 1.15
N ASP A 63 -1.64 16.86 1.61
CA ASP A 63 -0.58 17.40 0.76
C ASP A 63 -0.18 16.40 -0.34
N VAL A 64 -0.09 15.12 0.01
CA VAL A 64 0.19 14.04 -0.97
C VAL A 64 -0.94 13.91 -1.98
N LEU A 65 -2.22 13.99 -1.54
CA LEU A 65 -3.38 13.91 -2.43
C LEU A 65 -3.47 15.12 -3.38
N ASP A 66 -3.15 16.33 -2.90
CA ASP A 66 -3.15 17.54 -3.71
C ASP A 66 -2.08 17.49 -4.82
N MET A 67 -0.95 16.82 -4.55
CA MET A 67 0.13 16.61 -5.52
C MET A 67 -0.09 15.38 -6.40
N LEU A 68 -1.04 14.49 -6.08
CA LEU A 68 -1.21 13.21 -6.78
C LEU A 68 -1.76 13.42 -8.18
N LYS A 69 -0.93 13.16 -9.19
CA LYS A 69 -1.32 13.17 -10.61
C LYS A 69 -1.91 11.80 -11.05
N PHE A 70 -1.35 10.71 -10.54
CA PHE A 70 -1.78 9.36 -10.85
C PHE A 70 -1.30 8.36 -9.78
N GLY A 71 -2.10 7.32 -9.51
CA GLY A 71 -1.70 6.22 -8.63
C GLY A 71 -2.43 4.94 -8.99
N ILE A 72 -1.71 3.82 -8.96
CA ILE A 72 -2.28 2.47 -9.07
C ILE A 72 -1.59 1.56 -8.07
N MET A 73 -2.39 0.83 -7.29
CA MET A 73 -1.91 -0.02 -6.22
C MET A 73 -2.72 -1.30 -6.16
N GLY A 74 -2.05 -2.40 -5.88
CA GLY A 74 -2.73 -3.68 -5.76
C GLY A 74 -1.81 -4.80 -5.36
N SER A 75 -2.40 -5.89 -4.89
CA SER A 75 -1.70 -7.13 -4.60
C SER A 75 -2.38 -8.33 -5.24
N ALA A 76 -1.58 -9.36 -5.50
CA ALA A 76 -2.04 -10.66 -5.97
C ALA A 76 -1.45 -11.75 -5.09
N GLU A 77 -2.22 -12.80 -4.85
CA GLU A 77 -1.76 -13.94 -4.05
C GLU A 77 -2.25 -15.25 -4.66
N ALA A 78 -1.38 -16.25 -4.62
CA ALA A 78 -1.65 -17.64 -4.96
C ALA A 78 -1.32 -18.55 -3.77
N ARG A 79 -2.24 -19.44 -3.41
CA ARG A 79 -2.07 -20.41 -2.31
C ARG A 79 -2.38 -21.82 -2.75
N LYS A 80 -1.53 -22.76 -2.31
CA LYS A 80 -1.76 -24.18 -2.48
C LYS A 80 -1.24 -24.93 -1.25
N HIS A 81 -2.10 -25.65 -0.54
CA HIS A 81 -1.79 -26.26 0.75
C HIS A 81 -1.21 -25.20 1.72
N SER A 82 -0.01 -25.43 2.23
CA SER A 82 0.72 -24.50 3.10
C SER A 82 1.60 -23.49 2.34
N TRP A 83 1.71 -23.59 1.02
CA TRP A 83 2.54 -22.66 0.26
C TRP A 83 1.76 -21.39 -0.11
N VAL A 84 2.44 -20.26 -0.05
CA VAL A 84 1.94 -18.96 -0.46
C VAL A 84 2.97 -18.28 -1.35
N ILE A 85 2.50 -17.69 -2.44
CA ILE A 85 3.25 -16.77 -3.30
C ILE A 85 2.38 -15.54 -3.42
N ALA A 86 2.96 -14.35 -3.22
CA ALA A 86 2.23 -13.10 -3.35
C ALA A 86 3.13 -12.00 -3.94
N ALA A 87 2.50 -10.99 -4.50
CA ALA A 87 3.17 -9.78 -4.93
C ALA A 87 2.31 -8.56 -4.57
N ASP A 88 2.94 -7.51 -4.07
CA ASP A 88 2.37 -6.19 -3.86
C ASP A 88 3.02 -5.21 -4.82
N ALA A 89 2.25 -4.31 -5.43
CA ALA A 89 2.74 -3.32 -6.36
C ALA A 89 2.10 -1.96 -6.08
N ILE A 90 2.93 -0.93 -6.02
CA ILE A 90 2.55 0.46 -5.84
C ILE A 90 3.22 1.27 -6.95
N TYR A 91 2.44 2.09 -7.62
CA TYR A 91 2.94 3.16 -8.49
C TYR A 91 2.20 4.44 -8.14
N ALA A 92 2.96 5.50 -7.87
CA ALA A 92 2.42 6.84 -7.64
C ALA A 92 3.23 7.88 -8.40
N LYS A 93 2.54 8.85 -8.99
CA LYS A 93 3.12 10.02 -9.65
C LYS A 93 2.60 11.27 -8.97
N LEU A 94 3.50 12.01 -8.33
CA LEU A 94 3.25 13.29 -7.68
C LEU A 94 3.75 14.42 -8.57
N GLY A 95 3.13 15.58 -8.49
CA GLY A 95 3.59 16.74 -9.23
C GLY A 95 3.24 18.04 -8.54
N ALA A 96 4.19 18.98 -8.54
CA ALA A 96 4.04 20.33 -8.06
C ALA A 96 4.52 21.30 -9.13
N GLY A 97 3.66 22.24 -9.52
CA GLY A 97 3.97 23.27 -10.50
C GLY A 97 4.03 24.65 -9.86
N ARG A 98 4.94 25.50 -10.31
CA ARG A 98 5.07 26.89 -9.90
C ARG A 98 5.28 27.80 -11.11
N THR A 99 4.48 28.85 -11.21
CA THR A 99 4.74 29.93 -12.14
C THR A 99 5.88 30.80 -11.61
N VAL A 100 6.88 31.08 -12.45
CA VAL A 100 8.05 31.90 -12.12
C VAL A 100 8.25 32.99 -13.15
N ALA A 101 8.74 34.15 -12.73
CA ALA A 101 9.08 35.26 -13.64
C ALA A 101 10.56 35.19 -14.01
N PHE A 102 10.86 35.16 -15.31
CA PHE A 102 12.20 35.24 -15.87
C PHE A 102 12.35 36.54 -16.65
N GLN A 103 13.11 37.48 -16.13
CA GLN A 103 13.41 38.76 -16.80
C GLN A 103 12.17 39.51 -17.32
N GLY A 104 11.05 39.46 -16.55
CA GLY A 104 9.82 40.15 -16.93
C GLY A 104 8.85 39.31 -17.79
N GLU A 105 9.24 38.14 -18.23
CA GLU A 105 8.38 37.16 -18.91
C GLU A 105 7.95 36.03 -17.94
N THR A 106 6.79 35.46 -18.16
CA THR A 106 6.24 34.37 -17.33
C THR A 106 6.70 33.02 -17.88
N GLY A 107 7.27 32.17 -17.00
CA GLY A 107 7.59 30.80 -17.29
C GLY A 107 6.98 29.85 -16.25
N SER A 108 7.11 28.54 -16.44
CA SER A 108 6.71 27.52 -15.46
C SER A 108 7.89 26.67 -15.01
N LEU A 109 7.77 26.15 -13.79
CA LEU A 109 8.68 25.19 -13.21
C LEU A 109 7.82 24.06 -12.65
N ASP A 110 7.88 22.90 -13.31
CA ASP A 110 7.09 21.73 -12.98
C ASP A 110 8.00 20.61 -12.47
N LEU A 111 7.82 20.25 -11.19
CA LEU A 111 8.48 19.11 -10.57
C LEU A 111 7.53 17.93 -10.61
N THR A 112 8.00 16.83 -11.15
CA THR A 112 7.27 15.55 -11.13
C THR A 112 8.14 14.49 -10.48
N GLN A 113 7.57 13.73 -9.54
CA GLN A 113 8.22 12.57 -8.94
C GLN A 113 7.32 11.36 -9.13
N SER A 114 7.89 10.27 -9.62
CA SER A 114 7.23 8.97 -9.65
C SER A 114 7.97 7.96 -8.79
N GLU A 115 7.19 7.13 -8.11
CA GLU A 115 7.67 6.07 -7.23
C GLU A 115 7.03 4.76 -7.63
N THR A 116 7.86 3.73 -7.79
CA THR A 116 7.43 2.35 -8.03
C THR A 116 7.98 1.45 -6.94
N ILE A 117 7.12 0.70 -6.27
CA ILE A 117 7.52 -0.32 -5.30
C ILE A 117 6.88 -1.64 -5.72
N ILE A 118 7.69 -2.70 -5.87
CA ILE A 118 7.20 -4.04 -6.20
C ILE A 118 7.82 -5.02 -5.20
N GLN A 119 6.97 -5.80 -4.52
CA GLN A 119 7.41 -6.75 -3.51
C GLN A 119 6.84 -8.15 -3.78
N PRO A 120 7.52 -9.01 -4.55
CA PRO A 120 7.24 -10.42 -4.61
C PRO A 120 7.73 -11.12 -3.34
N VAL A 121 6.90 -12.02 -2.80
CA VAL A 121 7.21 -12.84 -1.63
C VAL A 121 6.75 -14.28 -1.84
N GLY A 122 7.47 -15.21 -1.26
CA GLY A 122 7.07 -16.61 -1.13
C GLY A 122 7.15 -17.06 0.32
N GLY A 123 6.40 -18.07 0.71
CA GLY A 123 6.46 -18.52 2.09
C GLY A 123 5.61 -19.74 2.40
N TYR A 124 5.57 -20.03 3.70
CA TYR A 124 4.91 -21.19 4.24
C TYR A 124 3.94 -20.81 5.37
N THR A 125 2.74 -21.38 5.31
CA THR A 125 1.66 -21.15 6.28
C THR A 125 1.64 -22.24 7.31
N ILE A 126 1.59 -21.86 8.59
CA ILE A 126 1.33 -22.70 9.74
C ILE A 126 -0.03 -22.27 10.33
N GLY A 127 -0.89 -23.23 10.69
CA GLY A 127 -2.18 -22.93 11.32
C GLY A 127 -3.33 -23.75 10.78
N ASN A 128 -4.54 -23.18 10.87
CA ASN A 128 -5.78 -23.83 10.49
C ASN A 128 -6.75 -22.83 9.81
N ASN A 129 -8.01 -23.19 9.68
CA ASN A 129 -9.02 -22.35 9.02
C ASN A 129 -9.41 -21.08 9.82
N VAL A 130 -9.18 -21.08 11.15
CA VAL A 130 -9.49 -19.94 12.03
C VAL A 130 -8.33 -18.98 12.13
N TRP A 131 -7.11 -19.51 12.19
CA TRP A 131 -5.90 -18.70 12.24
C TRP A 131 -4.79 -19.28 11.36
N GLY A 132 -3.93 -18.43 10.86
CA GLY A 132 -2.75 -18.83 10.09
C GLY A 132 -1.63 -17.85 10.29
N LEU A 133 -0.41 -18.38 10.38
CA LEU A 133 0.84 -17.63 10.41
C LEU A 133 1.62 -17.96 9.14
N ASP A 134 1.80 -16.99 8.25
CA ASP A 134 2.66 -17.12 7.09
C ASP A 134 4.05 -16.62 7.47
N LEU A 135 5.07 -17.43 7.25
CA LEU A 135 6.48 -17.02 7.28
C LEU A 135 6.88 -16.70 5.83
N LEU A 136 7.32 -15.47 5.60
CA LEU A 136 7.50 -14.92 4.26
C LEU A 136 8.96 -14.48 4.05
N GLY A 137 9.46 -14.72 2.84
CA GLY A 137 10.71 -14.17 2.35
C GLY A 137 10.56 -13.70 0.91
N GLY A 138 11.27 -12.64 0.54
CA GLY A 138 11.14 -12.09 -0.80
C GLY A 138 12.09 -10.95 -1.09
N LEU A 139 11.73 -10.17 -2.09
CA LEU A 139 12.47 -9.00 -2.54
C LEU A 139 11.56 -7.78 -2.53
N ARG A 140 12.13 -6.60 -2.32
CA ARG A 140 11.45 -5.31 -2.49
C ARG A 140 12.24 -4.47 -3.47
N TYR A 141 11.68 -4.25 -4.64
CA TYR A 141 12.21 -3.35 -5.66
C TYR A 141 11.65 -1.96 -5.46
N TRP A 142 12.54 -0.98 -5.52
CA TRP A 142 12.24 0.44 -5.51
C TRP A 142 12.73 1.10 -6.79
N ASN A 143 11.95 2.01 -7.33
CA ASN A 143 12.39 2.94 -8.36
C ASN A 143 11.80 4.30 -8.08
N LEU A 144 12.65 5.30 -8.00
CA LEU A 144 12.32 6.70 -7.83
C LEU A 144 12.80 7.45 -9.07
N THR A 145 11.92 8.23 -9.69
CA THR A 145 12.27 9.10 -10.81
C THR A 145 11.79 10.50 -10.50
N ALA A 146 12.69 11.47 -10.53
CA ALA A 146 12.38 12.88 -10.40
C ALA A 146 12.67 13.60 -11.72
N SER A 147 11.71 14.35 -12.23
CA SER A 147 11.83 15.17 -13.44
C SER A 147 11.50 16.61 -13.11
N LEU A 148 12.36 17.52 -13.59
CA LEU A 148 12.19 18.95 -13.49
C LEU A 148 12.05 19.53 -14.90
N ASP A 149 10.86 20.05 -15.19
CA ASP A 149 10.57 20.75 -16.44
C ASP A 149 10.61 22.25 -16.19
N VAL A 150 11.48 22.94 -16.93
CA VAL A 150 11.61 24.41 -16.89
C VAL A 150 11.19 24.97 -18.24
N GLU A 151 9.99 25.53 -18.31
CA GLU A 151 9.48 26.21 -19.49
C GLU A 151 9.76 27.70 -19.41
N ARG A 152 10.40 28.22 -20.45
CA ARG A 152 10.65 29.65 -20.70
C ARG A 152 10.03 30.03 -22.03
N PRO A 153 9.70 31.33 -22.30
CA PRO A 153 9.06 31.75 -23.54
C PRO A 153 9.77 31.36 -24.84
N ARG A 154 11.07 31.01 -24.78
CA ARG A 154 11.89 30.65 -25.94
C ARG A 154 12.74 29.39 -25.78
N ALA A 155 12.59 28.67 -24.66
CA ALA A 155 13.35 27.44 -24.40
C ALA A 155 12.65 26.58 -23.33
N SER A 156 12.57 25.28 -23.56
CA SER A 156 12.21 24.30 -22.53
C SER A 156 13.41 23.40 -22.26
N ASN A 157 13.70 23.14 -20.99
CA ASN A 157 14.69 22.18 -20.57
C ASN A 157 14.04 21.18 -19.62
N GLU A 158 14.15 19.89 -19.92
CA GLU A 158 13.78 18.79 -19.07
C GLU A 158 15.04 18.15 -18.50
N HIS A 159 15.05 17.95 -17.19
CA HIS A 159 16.10 17.18 -16.52
C HIS A 159 15.43 16.08 -15.70
N SER A 160 15.84 14.83 -15.94
CA SER A 160 15.29 13.67 -15.23
C SER A 160 16.42 12.83 -14.66
N ASP A 161 16.27 12.42 -13.40
CA ASP A 161 17.16 11.47 -12.74
C ASP A 161 16.35 10.33 -12.12
N SER A 162 16.92 9.13 -12.15
CA SER A 162 16.26 7.92 -11.65
C SER A 162 17.22 7.11 -10.80
N ARG A 163 16.68 6.57 -9.69
CA ARG A 163 17.40 5.65 -8.79
C ARG A 163 16.56 4.41 -8.58
N SER A 164 17.21 3.26 -8.65
CA SER A 164 16.55 1.98 -8.37
C SER A 164 17.44 1.07 -7.55
N TRP A 165 16.82 0.29 -6.67
CA TRP A 165 17.52 -0.72 -5.88
C TRP A 165 16.59 -1.88 -5.52
N VAL A 166 17.19 -2.95 -4.98
CA VAL A 166 16.49 -4.15 -4.52
C VAL A 166 16.96 -4.49 -3.13
N ASP A 167 16.01 -4.73 -2.22
CA ASP A 167 16.25 -5.21 -0.87
C ASP A 167 15.75 -6.65 -0.73
N ALA A 168 16.50 -7.51 -0.04
CA ALA A 168 15.99 -8.78 0.43
C ALA A 168 15.16 -8.56 1.69
N THR A 169 13.99 -9.17 1.77
CA THR A 169 13.05 -9.00 2.89
C THR A 169 12.63 -10.31 3.49
N GLY A 170 12.40 -10.33 4.81
CA GLY A 170 11.83 -11.44 5.55
C GLY A 170 10.85 -10.96 6.61
N GLY A 171 9.80 -11.72 6.85
CA GLY A 171 8.78 -11.32 7.78
C GLY A 171 7.70 -12.37 8.02
N PHE A 172 6.62 -11.92 8.63
CA PHE A 172 5.47 -12.77 8.93
C PHE A 172 4.16 -12.05 8.67
N ARG A 173 3.09 -12.86 8.49
CA ARG A 173 1.72 -12.39 8.39
C ARG A 173 0.80 -13.31 9.17
N PHE A 174 0.22 -12.79 10.22
CA PHE A 174 -0.80 -13.47 11.03
C PHE A 174 -2.20 -13.14 10.48
N ARG A 175 -3.01 -14.15 10.28
CA ARG A 175 -4.40 -14.05 9.83
C ARG A 175 -5.30 -14.71 10.84
N TRP A 176 -6.39 -14.04 11.20
CA TRP A 176 -7.39 -14.56 12.12
C TRP A 176 -8.81 -14.28 11.60
N VAL A 177 -9.62 -15.33 11.59
CA VAL A 177 -11.01 -15.31 11.12
C VAL A 177 -11.91 -15.78 12.28
N PRO A 178 -12.18 -14.90 13.27
CA PRO A 178 -12.94 -15.28 14.47
C PRO A 178 -14.38 -15.65 14.17
N VAL A 179 -14.95 -15.03 13.14
CA VAL A 179 -16.32 -15.28 12.64
C VAL A 179 -16.32 -15.25 11.12
N THR A 180 -17.30 -15.86 10.49
CA THR A 180 -17.42 -16.01 9.04
C THR A 180 -17.39 -14.68 8.27
N LEU A 181 -17.75 -13.59 8.92
CA LEU A 181 -17.86 -12.26 8.30
C LEU A 181 -16.68 -11.33 8.58
N ALA A 182 -15.78 -11.68 9.52
CA ALA A 182 -14.71 -10.78 9.93
C ALA A 182 -13.34 -11.42 9.79
N ARG A 183 -12.38 -10.66 9.25
CA ARG A 183 -10.99 -11.04 9.10
C ARG A 183 -10.07 -10.01 9.72
N LEU A 184 -9.11 -10.46 10.51
CA LEU A 184 -8.00 -9.65 10.99
C LEU A 184 -6.71 -10.15 10.32
N VAL A 185 -5.90 -9.23 9.84
CA VAL A 185 -4.54 -9.52 9.37
C VAL A 185 -3.56 -8.55 10.03
N LEU A 186 -2.48 -9.10 10.58
CA LEU A 186 -1.34 -8.34 11.09
C LEU A 186 -0.10 -8.84 10.37
N ALA A 187 0.71 -7.95 9.83
CA ALA A 187 1.94 -8.33 9.16
C ALA A 187 3.07 -7.35 9.43
N ALA A 188 4.27 -7.87 9.43
CA ALA A 188 5.48 -7.08 9.46
C ALA A 188 6.60 -7.81 8.71
N ASP A 189 7.42 -7.04 8.03
CA ASP A 189 8.66 -7.51 7.42
C ASP A 189 9.74 -6.44 7.51
N GLY A 190 10.98 -6.86 7.35
CA GLY A 190 12.14 -5.99 7.28
C GLY A 190 13.25 -6.61 6.46
N GLY A 191 14.21 -5.80 6.05
CA GLY A 191 15.31 -6.22 5.24
C GLY A 191 16.25 -5.10 4.83
N GLY A 192 17.00 -5.34 3.76
CA GLY A 192 17.98 -4.42 3.20
C GLY A 192 18.80 -5.09 2.12
N GLY A 193 19.85 -4.41 1.69
CA GLY A 193 20.79 -4.89 0.67
C GLY A 193 21.09 -3.79 -0.35
N GLY A 194 20.15 -3.35 -1.12
CA GLY A 194 20.23 -2.14 -1.93
C GLY A 194 20.16 -0.89 -1.04
N SER A 195 19.21 -0.83 -0.11
CA SER A 195 19.16 0.17 0.97
C SER A 195 19.97 -0.25 2.21
N GLN A 196 20.17 0.65 3.17
CA GLN A 196 20.69 0.34 4.48
C GLN A 196 19.69 -0.49 5.28
N SER A 197 18.41 -0.09 5.22
CA SER A 197 17.31 -0.85 5.81
C SER A 197 15.98 -0.48 5.16
N THR A 198 15.07 -1.43 5.17
CA THR A 198 13.65 -1.21 4.84
C THR A 198 12.79 -2.05 5.76
N TRP A 199 11.65 -1.54 6.18
CA TRP A 199 10.69 -2.31 6.95
C TRP A 199 9.27 -1.84 6.68
N GLN A 200 8.32 -2.72 6.91
CA GLN A 200 6.92 -2.35 6.94
C GLN A 200 6.17 -3.11 8.04
N ALA A 201 5.09 -2.50 8.47
CA ALA A 201 4.09 -3.14 9.32
C ALA A 201 2.70 -2.69 8.88
N TYR A 202 1.72 -3.60 8.88
CA TYR A 202 0.33 -3.24 8.67
C TYR A 202 -0.62 -4.11 9.46
N GLY A 203 -1.77 -3.52 9.82
CA GLY A 203 -2.90 -4.22 10.39
C GLY A 203 -4.15 -3.92 9.57
N SER A 204 -4.95 -4.95 9.28
CA SER A 204 -6.19 -4.79 8.51
C SER A 204 -7.37 -5.50 9.13
N LEU A 205 -8.54 -4.90 8.93
CA LEU A 205 -9.84 -5.47 9.23
C LEU A 205 -10.61 -5.61 7.91
N GLY A 206 -11.21 -6.77 7.70
CA GLY A 206 -11.99 -7.06 6.50
C GLY A 206 -13.33 -7.69 6.84
N VAL A 207 -14.32 -7.44 5.99
CA VAL A 207 -15.62 -8.08 6.01
C VAL A 207 -15.88 -8.81 4.70
N ASP A 208 -16.52 -9.96 4.76
CA ASP A 208 -16.85 -10.80 3.61
C ASP A 208 -18.34 -10.64 3.23
N PRO A 209 -18.73 -9.66 2.37
CA PRO A 209 -20.11 -9.52 1.91
C PRO A 209 -20.54 -10.70 1.02
N SER A 210 -19.61 -11.44 0.46
CA SER A 210 -19.87 -12.67 -0.28
C SER A 210 -18.69 -13.64 -0.21
N SER A 211 -18.87 -14.86 -0.76
CA SER A 211 -17.78 -15.86 -0.85
C SER A 211 -16.64 -15.44 -1.77
N TYR A 212 -16.88 -14.45 -2.65
CA TYR A 212 -15.91 -13.98 -3.64
C TYR A 212 -15.20 -12.69 -3.21
N TRP A 213 -15.83 -11.87 -2.36
CA TRP A 213 -15.35 -10.56 -2.03
C TRP A 213 -15.04 -10.39 -0.55
N THR A 214 -13.92 -9.72 -0.26
CA THR A 214 -13.64 -9.11 1.05
C THR A 214 -13.45 -7.62 0.83
N LEU A 215 -14.15 -6.80 1.60
CA LEU A 215 -13.89 -5.37 1.70
C LEU A 215 -13.08 -5.13 2.97
N GLY A 216 -12.04 -4.31 2.90
CA GLY A 216 -11.14 -4.11 4.03
C GLY A 216 -10.61 -2.69 4.17
N VAL A 217 -10.29 -2.36 5.42
CA VAL A 217 -9.50 -1.19 5.80
C VAL A 217 -8.25 -1.65 6.51
N ALA A 218 -7.13 -1.01 6.22
CA ALA A 218 -5.86 -1.28 6.90
C ALA A 218 -5.17 0.04 7.26
N TYR A 219 -4.21 -0.04 8.18
CA TYR A 219 -3.23 1.01 8.40
C TYR A 219 -1.83 0.43 8.18
N ARG A 220 -1.02 1.07 7.35
CA ARG A 220 0.31 0.62 6.96
C ARG A 220 1.36 1.67 7.28
N TRP A 221 2.50 1.21 7.79
CA TRP A 221 3.77 1.92 7.84
C TRP A 221 4.74 1.25 6.90
N LEU A 222 5.45 2.02 6.11
CA LEU A 222 6.51 1.56 5.22
C LEU A 222 7.65 2.56 5.31
N ALA A 223 8.83 2.08 5.69
CA ALA A 223 10.03 2.90 5.82
C ALA A 223 11.17 2.34 5.00
N VAL A 224 12.03 3.23 4.53
CA VAL A 224 13.28 2.91 3.86
C VAL A 224 14.34 3.94 4.22
N ASP A 225 15.54 3.47 4.50
CA ASP A 225 16.75 4.25 4.64
C ASP A 225 17.69 3.88 3.48
N TYR A 226 17.76 4.75 2.48
CA TYR A 226 18.67 4.64 1.35
C TYR A 226 19.61 5.84 1.31
N ASN A 227 20.90 5.58 1.46
CA ASN A 227 21.94 6.62 1.39
C ASN A 227 23.16 6.07 0.64
N ARG A 228 23.15 6.21 -0.69
CA ARG A 228 24.23 5.76 -1.59
C ARG A 228 24.37 6.70 -2.78
N ASP A 229 25.55 6.74 -3.36
CA ASP A 229 25.86 7.44 -4.58
C ASP A 229 25.43 8.94 -4.57
N ASN A 230 25.66 9.62 -3.44
CA ASN A 230 25.24 11.00 -3.20
C ASN A 230 23.69 11.21 -3.29
N PHE A 231 22.92 10.16 -3.09
CA PHE A 231 21.47 10.23 -3.01
C PHE A 231 20.99 9.72 -1.67
N LEU A 232 20.23 10.57 -0.95
CA LEU A 232 19.60 10.27 0.35
C LEU A 232 18.08 10.16 0.16
N TYR A 233 17.53 9.05 0.59
CA TYR A 233 16.09 8.82 0.66
C TYR A 233 15.77 8.02 1.93
N ASP A 234 15.73 8.75 3.07
CA ASP A 234 15.35 8.21 4.37
C ASP A 234 13.93 8.66 4.68
N THR A 235 12.97 7.80 4.38
CA THR A 235 11.56 8.19 4.42
C THR A 235 10.67 7.14 5.06
N THR A 236 9.58 7.65 5.64
CA THR A 236 8.49 6.84 6.18
C THR A 236 7.17 7.29 5.57
N MET A 237 6.48 6.35 4.97
CA MET A 237 5.10 6.49 4.50
C MET A 237 4.16 5.81 5.49
N LYS A 238 3.08 6.48 5.89
CA LYS A 238 2.09 5.92 6.82
C LYS A 238 0.69 6.42 6.50
N GLY A 239 -0.31 5.52 6.59
CA GLY A 239 -1.67 5.92 6.31
C GLY A 239 -2.64 4.76 6.15
N PHE A 240 -3.89 5.12 5.87
CA PHE A 240 -4.98 4.17 5.70
C PHE A 240 -5.02 3.58 4.30
N ILE A 241 -5.30 2.28 4.23
CA ILE A 241 -5.57 1.55 3.00
C ILE A 241 -7.05 1.16 2.98
N PHE A 242 -7.68 1.35 1.83
CA PHE A 242 -9.03 0.86 1.54
C PHE A 242 -8.94 -0.06 0.32
N GLY A 243 -9.39 -1.31 0.47
CA GLY A 243 -9.21 -2.31 -0.56
C GLY A 243 -10.39 -3.27 -0.70
N ALA A 244 -10.44 -3.91 -1.87
CA ALA A 244 -11.41 -4.95 -2.17
C ALA A 244 -10.67 -6.18 -2.72
N THR A 245 -10.75 -7.31 -2.02
CA THR A 245 -10.14 -8.57 -2.46
C THR A 245 -11.16 -9.40 -3.21
N TYR A 246 -10.82 -9.82 -4.42
CA TYR A 246 -11.57 -10.79 -5.20
C TYR A 246 -10.90 -12.17 -5.14
N ARG A 247 -11.69 -13.23 -4.88
CA ARG A 247 -11.24 -14.63 -4.86
C ARG A 247 -11.72 -15.34 -6.12
N PHE A 248 -10.77 -15.85 -6.89
CA PHE A 248 -11.06 -16.73 -8.02
C PHE A 248 -11.43 -18.14 -7.50
N LYS A 249 -12.33 -18.79 -8.20
CA LYS A 249 -12.66 -20.21 -8.00
C LYS A 249 -11.74 -21.11 -8.79
#